data_e437c8302bcce146ddf43ec97289168f
#
_entry.id   e437c8302bcce146ddf43ec97289168f
#
_cell.length_a   1.000
_cell.length_b   1.000
_cell.length_c   1.000
_cell.angle_alpha   90.00
_cell.angle_beta   90.00
_cell.angle_gamma   90.00
#
_symmetry.space_group_name_H-M   'P 1'
#
loop_
_entity.id
_entity.type
_entity.pdbx_description
1 polymer ?
#
loop_
_entity_poly.entity_id
_entity_poly.type
_entity_poly.pdbx_seq_one_letter_code
_entity_poly.pdbx_strand_id
1 'polypeptide(L)'
;MNVISRLWAIHTNIFNFMIKHIIFDLGGVLIDLDMPRCLESFRTLGADPSALLQPSAESNQQGKAKATLCDGLVANGAMDLYQTGDISTEQFITGIQNYCKTGTTGEQVLDAWNDCLLTIPTYKLEFIKELKKQGYNIHLLSNTNDAHWQYIAEKHFGGKTEDYFDTLFLSQEMHMSKPNDDIFIAVLDRLAAKADECLFIDDAQVNVDAAKALGYNIYKAPVKYDYRNEINEILNPMTYTSTIIVEDRHLACTVGSGDLPVLATPMMVALMENAAMLCVQADLAEGESTVGSMVNVSHIKPTALGKKVCAKATLLSREGRKLTFHVEAHDEEGLIGEGEHTRYIINKEKFLSKL
;
A
#
# COMPACT_ATOMS: atom_id res chain seq x y z
N MET A 1 18.38 39.89 -20.45
CA MET A 1 18.44 38.61 -19.74
C MET A 1 17.30 38.58 -18.74
N ASN A 2 16.41 37.65 -18.95
CA ASN A 2 15.03 37.64 -18.52
C ASN A 2 14.78 37.52 -17.01
N VAL A 3 13.98 38.45 -16.47
CA VAL A 3 13.46 38.49 -15.10
C VAL A 3 12.29 37.48 -14.89
N ILE A 4 11.92 36.71 -15.92
CA ILE A 4 10.73 35.82 -15.91
C ILE A 4 11.00 34.43 -15.34
N SER A 5 12.26 34.05 -15.08
CA SER A 5 12.61 32.69 -14.62
C SER A 5 12.73 32.53 -13.09
N ARG A 6 12.39 33.54 -12.27
CA ARG A 6 12.52 33.48 -10.80
C ARG A 6 11.20 33.54 -10.01
N LEU A 7 10.05 33.46 -10.66
CA LEU A 7 8.74 33.58 -9.98
C LEU A 7 7.95 32.26 -9.88
N TRP A 8 8.59 31.10 -10.14
CA TRP A 8 7.93 29.79 -10.04
C TRP A 8 8.34 28.97 -8.80
N ALA A 9 8.95 29.59 -7.81
CA ALA A 9 9.32 28.94 -6.55
C ALA A 9 8.57 29.56 -5.35
N ILE A 10 7.27 29.81 -5.49
CA ILE A 10 6.41 30.14 -4.34
C ILE A 10 5.61 28.87 -4.04
N HIS A 11 5.96 28.27 -2.93
CA HIS A 11 5.37 27.17 -2.21
C HIS A 11 3.84 27.07 -2.38
N THR A 12 3.40 26.31 -3.35
CA THR A 12 2.13 25.63 -3.23
C THR A 12 2.40 24.38 -2.39
N ASN A 13 2.06 24.41 -1.12
CA ASN A 13 1.77 23.21 -0.35
C ASN A 13 0.53 22.56 -0.99
N ILE A 14 0.71 22.02 -2.16
CA ILE A 14 -0.18 21.01 -2.69
C ILE A 14 0.08 19.83 -1.77
N PHE A 15 -0.90 19.42 -0.97
CA PHE A 15 -0.95 18.08 -0.39
C PHE A 15 -0.98 17.09 -1.56
N ASN A 16 0.15 16.93 -2.19
CA ASN A 16 0.41 15.84 -3.07
C ASN A 16 0.59 14.66 -2.12
N PHE A 17 -0.37 13.76 -2.08
CA PHE A 17 -0.19 12.39 -1.55
C PHE A 17 0.85 11.69 -2.45
N MET A 18 2.08 12.18 -2.39
CA MET A 18 3.15 11.61 -3.18
C MET A 18 3.78 10.54 -2.32
N ILE A 19 3.41 9.29 -2.61
CA ILE A 19 4.12 8.14 -2.06
C ILE A 19 5.60 8.33 -2.39
N LYS A 20 6.42 8.28 -1.34
CA LYS A 20 7.88 8.40 -1.41
C LYS A 20 8.56 7.10 -1.03
N HIS A 21 7.91 6.34 -0.16
CA HIS A 21 8.41 5.11 0.42
C HIS A 21 7.50 3.94 0.04
N ILE A 22 8.09 2.89 -0.52
CA ILE A 22 7.37 1.65 -0.84
C ILE A 22 7.96 0.56 0.03
N ILE A 23 7.11 -0.05 0.84
CA ILE A 23 7.49 -1.02 1.85
C ILE A 23 6.88 -2.36 1.47
N PHE A 24 7.72 -3.31 1.09
CA PHE A 24 7.30 -4.65 0.70
C PHE A 24 7.38 -5.61 1.89
N ASP A 25 6.40 -6.47 2.04
CA ASP A 25 6.59 -7.72 2.77
C ASP A 25 7.43 -8.70 1.91
N LEU A 26 7.97 -9.72 2.55
CA LEU A 26 8.82 -10.73 1.91
C LEU A 26 8.01 -11.97 1.52
N GLY A 27 7.45 -12.67 2.51
CA GLY A 27 6.71 -13.91 2.30
C GLY A 27 5.35 -13.69 1.67
N GLY A 28 4.98 -14.46 0.61
CA GLY A 28 3.72 -14.27 -0.11
C GLY A 28 3.70 -13.06 -1.05
N VAL A 29 4.54 -12.05 -0.81
CA VAL A 29 4.67 -10.85 -1.66
C VAL A 29 5.84 -10.97 -2.62
N LEU A 30 7.06 -11.05 -2.12
CA LEU A 30 8.26 -11.18 -2.95
C LEU A 30 8.60 -12.63 -3.21
N ILE A 31 8.70 -13.44 -2.15
CA ILE A 31 9.02 -14.87 -2.25
C ILE A 31 7.76 -15.71 -2.04
N ASP A 32 7.55 -16.69 -2.90
CA ASP A 32 6.49 -17.67 -2.70
C ASP A 32 6.89 -18.68 -1.62
N LEU A 33 5.90 -19.12 -0.82
CA LEU A 33 6.09 -20.07 0.28
C LEU A 33 5.38 -21.40 -0.01
N ASP A 34 6.00 -22.52 0.40
CA ASP A 34 5.46 -23.88 0.35
C ASP A 34 5.57 -24.55 1.73
N MET A 35 4.67 -24.21 2.63
CA MET A 35 4.63 -24.78 3.98
C MET A 35 4.45 -26.31 3.99
N PRO A 36 3.59 -26.92 3.13
CA PRO A 36 3.52 -28.39 3.01
C PRO A 36 4.86 -29.05 2.78
N ARG A 37 5.72 -28.47 1.94
CA ARG A 37 7.05 -28.99 1.63
C ARG A 37 7.96 -28.96 2.87
N CYS A 38 7.98 -27.87 3.63
CA CYS A 38 8.71 -27.77 4.89
C CYS A 38 8.24 -28.86 5.89
N LEU A 39 6.92 -29.03 6.05
CA LEU A 39 6.36 -30.06 6.95
C LEU A 39 6.76 -31.47 6.53
N GLU A 40 6.82 -31.77 5.23
CA GLU A 40 7.26 -33.08 4.73
C GLU A 40 8.76 -33.30 4.99
N SER A 41 9.58 -32.27 4.84
CA SER A 41 11.02 -32.35 5.20
C SER A 41 11.20 -32.65 6.66
N PHE A 42 10.44 -32.04 7.57
CA PHE A 42 10.47 -32.40 9.01
C PHE A 42 9.98 -33.84 9.27
N ARG A 43 8.95 -34.34 8.54
CA ARG A 43 8.54 -35.76 8.67
C ARG A 43 9.69 -36.70 8.33
N THR A 44 10.49 -36.40 7.32
CA THR A 44 11.66 -37.23 6.96
C THR A 44 12.72 -37.27 8.08
N LEU A 45 12.79 -36.20 8.88
CA LEU A 45 13.62 -36.12 10.08
C LEU A 45 13.00 -36.80 11.30
N GLY A 46 11.80 -37.37 11.16
CA GLY A 46 11.09 -38.07 12.23
C GLY A 46 10.25 -37.20 13.14
N ALA A 47 10.15 -35.90 12.85
CA ALA A 47 9.27 -35.00 13.58
C ALA A 47 7.80 -35.23 13.21
N ASP A 48 6.91 -35.22 14.21
CA ASP A 48 5.47 -35.17 13.96
C ASP A 48 5.04 -33.72 13.70
N PRO A 49 4.58 -33.38 12.48
CA PRO A 49 4.15 -32.02 12.20
C PRO A 49 3.02 -31.53 13.09
N SER A 50 2.19 -32.43 13.62
CA SER A 50 1.12 -32.04 14.57
C SER A 50 1.67 -31.51 15.90
N ALA A 51 2.83 -32.00 16.33
CA ALA A 51 3.53 -31.50 17.52
C ALA A 51 4.22 -30.15 17.24
N LEU A 52 4.67 -29.93 16.00
CA LEU A 52 5.25 -28.66 15.56
C LEU A 52 4.20 -27.56 15.33
N LEU A 53 2.91 -27.93 15.18
CA LEU A 53 1.80 -27.08 14.83
C LEU A 53 0.94 -26.64 16.05
N GLN A 54 1.32 -26.98 17.29
CA GLN A 54 0.51 -26.61 18.46
C GLN A 54 0.76 -25.15 18.87
N PRO A 55 -0.30 -24.32 19.05
CA PRO A 55 -0.14 -22.97 19.56
C PRO A 55 0.38 -23.02 21.01
N SER A 56 1.25 -22.07 21.39
CA SER A 56 1.69 -21.92 22.77
C SER A 56 0.50 -21.68 23.69
N ALA A 57 0.51 -22.28 24.89
CA ALA A 57 -0.56 -22.12 25.90
C ALA A 57 -0.77 -20.65 26.34
N GLU A 58 0.20 -19.76 26.09
CA GLU A 58 0.14 -18.34 26.43
C GLU A 58 -0.55 -17.47 25.35
N SER A 59 -0.65 -17.92 24.11
CA SER A 59 -1.34 -17.18 23.04
C SER A 59 -2.86 -17.05 23.25
N ASN A 60 -3.44 -17.89 24.13
CA ASN A 60 -4.88 -17.89 24.42
C ASN A 60 -5.35 -16.81 25.41
N GLN A 61 -4.46 -16.05 26.06
CA GLN A 61 -4.87 -15.10 27.10
C GLN A 61 -5.00 -13.65 26.63
N GLN A 62 -4.56 -13.27 25.41
CA GLN A 62 -4.62 -11.87 24.97
C GLN A 62 -5.48 -11.59 23.74
N GLY A 63 -6.34 -12.48 23.27
CA GLY A 63 -7.42 -12.18 22.31
C GLY A 63 -7.01 -11.51 20.98
N LYS A 64 -5.71 -11.41 20.67
CA LYS A 64 -5.21 -10.93 19.38
C LYS A 64 -4.86 -12.14 18.52
N ALA A 65 -5.67 -12.41 17.52
CA ALA A 65 -5.37 -13.41 16.51
C ALA A 65 -4.09 -12.97 15.76
N LYS A 66 -2.96 -13.61 16.06
CA LYS A 66 -1.76 -13.52 15.23
C LYS A 66 -1.97 -14.43 14.03
N ALA A 67 -2.43 -13.87 12.93
CA ALA A 67 -2.58 -14.60 11.68
C ALA A 67 -1.36 -14.36 10.79
N THR A 68 -0.36 -15.26 10.87
CA THR A 68 0.67 -15.38 9.85
C THR A 68 0.61 -16.78 9.24
N LEU A 69 1.03 -16.94 7.98
CA LEU A 69 1.14 -18.25 7.30
C LEU A 69 2.03 -19.24 8.09
N CYS A 70 2.76 -18.75 9.07
CA CYS A 70 3.59 -19.51 10.01
C CYS A 70 2.88 -19.91 11.29
N ASP A 71 1.60 -19.55 11.50
CA ASP A 71 0.84 -19.78 12.74
C ASP A 71 0.69 -21.26 13.15
N GLY A 72 1.32 -22.14 12.42
CA GLY A 72 1.21 -23.56 12.63
C GLY A 72 2.43 -24.29 13.13
N LEU A 73 3.60 -23.69 13.18
CA LEU A 73 4.84 -24.38 13.61
C LEU A 73 5.25 -23.93 15.02
N VAL A 74 4.70 -24.53 16.05
CA VAL A 74 5.00 -24.11 17.44
C VAL A 74 5.40 -25.29 18.31
N ALA A 75 6.70 -25.54 18.36
CA ALA A 75 7.25 -26.23 19.53
C ALA A 75 7.36 -25.20 20.68
N ASN A 76 6.36 -25.13 21.55
CA ASN A 76 6.36 -24.29 22.76
C ASN A 76 6.59 -22.77 22.55
N GLY A 77 6.07 -22.17 21.46
CA GLY A 77 6.29 -20.75 21.20
C GLY A 77 7.66 -20.42 20.61
N ALA A 78 8.50 -21.39 20.31
CA ALA A 78 9.86 -21.18 19.80
C ALA A 78 9.89 -20.40 18.47
N MET A 79 8.85 -20.55 17.64
CA MET A 79 8.73 -19.81 16.39
C MET A 79 8.52 -18.33 16.60
N ASP A 80 7.57 -17.96 17.45
CA ASP A 80 7.30 -16.56 17.77
C ASP A 80 8.56 -15.90 18.35
N LEU A 81 9.23 -16.59 19.29
CA LEU A 81 10.48 -16.13 19.90
C LEU A 81 11.63 -16.02 18.88
N TYR A 82 11.68 -16.93 17.91
CA TYR A 82 12.69 -16.89 16.87
C TYR A 82 12.42 -15.78 15.84
N GLN A 83 11.16 -15.52 15.51
CA GLN A 83 10.77 -14.40 14.65
C GLN A 83 10.97 -13.03 15.29
N THR A 84 10.91 -12.94 16.62
CA THR A 84 11.20 -11.69 17.33
C THR A 84 12.65 -11.59 17.81
N GLY A 85 13.49 -12.60 17.48
CA GLY A 85 14.90 -12.61 17.86
C GLY A 85 15.15 -12.82 19.36
N ASP A 86 14.14 -13.29 20.10
CA ASP A 86 14.26 -13.58 21.55
C ASP A 86 15.02 -14.88 21.82
N ILE A 87 15.19 -15.73 20.80
CA ILE A 87 16.06 -16.90 20.83
C ILE A 87 16.98 -16.93 19.62
N SER A 88 18.18 -17.49 19.80
CA SER A 88 19.15 -17.66 18.73
C SER A 88 18.79 -18.82 17.79
N THR A 89 19.40 -18.84 16.60
CA THR A 89 19.30 -19.97 15.66
C THR A 89 19.70 -21.31 16.32
N GLU A 90 20.73 -21.33 17.17
CA GLU A 90 21.17 -22.53 17.88
C GLU A 90 20.11 -23.03 18.88
N GLN A 91 19.50 -22.11 19.63
CA GLN A 91 18.40 -22.43 20.54
C GLN A 91 17.16 -22.95 19.79
N PHE A 92 16.82 -22.34 18.65
CA PHE A 92 15.76 -22.81 17.76
C PHE A 92 16.04 -24.24 17.27
N ILE A 93 17.24 -24.49 16.73
CA ILE A 93 17.66 -25.81 16.25
C ILE A 93 17.53 -26.85 17.36
N THR A 94 18.08 -26.55 18.56
CA THR A 94 18.04 -27.45 19.71
C THR A 94 16.60 -27.77 20.10
N GLY A 95 15.73 -26.75 20.12
CA GLY A 95 14.30 -26.94 20.39
C GLY A 95 13.63 -27.88 19.40
N ILE A 96 13.87 -27.73 18.11
CA ILE A 96 13.31 -28.58 17.05
C ILE A 96 13.89 -29.99 17.08
N GLN A 97 15.19 -30.17 17.33
CA GLN A 97 15.85 -31.47 17.38
C GLN A 97 15.21 -32.44 18.43
N ASN A 98 14.61 -31.90 19.51
CA ASN A 98 13.90 -32.68 20.50
C ASN A 98 12.68 -33.45 19.92
N TYR A 99 12.17 -33.03 18.79
CA TYR A 99 11.04 -33.66 18.09
C TYR A 99 11.50 -34.55 16.92
N CYS A 100 12.79 -34.53 16.58
CA CYS A 100 13.37 -35.30 15.48
C CYS A 100 13.92 -36.64 15.96
N LYS A 101 14.21 -37.53 14.98
CA LYS A 101 14.93 -38.80 15.29
C LYS A 101 16.32 -38.52 15.82
N THR A 102 16.80 -39.42 16.70
CA THR A 102 18.15 -39.34 17.26
C THR A 102 19.20 -39.25 16.17
N GLY A 103 20.15 -38.30 16.31
CA GLY A 103 21.24 -38.07 15.38
C GLY A 103 20.90 -37.07 14.24
N THR A 104 19.72 -36.44 14.24
CA THR A 104 19.41 -35.32 13.32
C THR A 104 20.35 -34.15 13.61
N THR A 105 21.05 -33.67 12.59
CA THR A 105 22.01 -32.55 12.71
C THR A 105 21.28 -31.20 12.65
N GLY A 106 21.94 -30.12 13.15
CA GLY A 106 21.41 -28.78 13.03
C GLY A 106 21.27 -28.30 11.59
N GLU A 107 22.18 -28.72 10.71
CA GLU A 107 22.11 -28.42 9.28
C GLU A 107 20.85 -29.04 8.64
N GLN A 108 20.54 -30.30 8.96
CA GLN A 108 19.32 -30.95 8.48
C GLN A 108 18.04 -30.25 8.98
N VAL A 109 18.05 -29.71 10.20
CA VAL A 109 16.92 -28.89 10.72
C VAL A 109 16.78 -27.61 9.93
N LEU A 110 17.89 -26.91 9.66
CA LEU A 110 17.87 -25.67 8.88
C LEU A 110 17.46 -25.90 7.42
N ASP A 111 17.93 -26.98 6.80
CA ASP A 111 17.53 -27.36 5.45
C ASP A 111 16.01 -27.60 5.39
N ALA A 112 15.47 -28.37 6.33
CA ALA A 112 14.03 -28.63 6.42
C ALA A 112 13.24 -27.34 6.70
N TRP A 113 13.78 -26.44 7.53
CA TRP A 113 13.19 -25.15 7.83
C TRP A 113 13.12 -24.22 6.62
N ASN A 114 14.22 -24.15 5.88
CA ASN A 114 14.33 -23.32 4.66
C ASN A 114 13.57 -23.89 3.45
N ASP A 115 13.14 -25.15 3.50
CA ASP A 115 12.45 -25.82 2.39
C ASP A 115 11.09 -25.19 2.03
N CYS A 116 10.50 -24.39 2.94
CA CYS A 116 9.31 -23.61 2.60
C CYS A 116 9.60 -22.43 1.64
N LEU A 117 10.86 -22.01 1.54
CA LEU A 117 11.25 -20.85 0.76
C LEU A 117 11.45 -21.25 -0.71
N LEU A 118 10.58 -20.78 -1.58
CA LEU A 118 10.69 -21.09 -3.01
C LEU A 118 11.64 -20.10 -3.71
N THR A 119 11.18 -19.49 -4.77
CA THR A 119 12.01 -18.57 -5.57
C THR A 119 11.34 -17.20 -5.63
N ILE A 120 12.14 -16.14 -5.57
CA ILE A 120 11.68 -14.80 -5.92
C ILE A 120 11.66 -14.73 -7.46
N PRO A 121 10.50 -14.50 -8.09
CA PRO A 121 10.43 -14.34 -9.54
C PRO A 121 11.29 -13.14 -10.01
N THR A 122 12.07 -13.33 -11.06
CA THR A 122 13.01 -12.31 -11.58
C THR A 122 12.30 -10.96 -11.86
N TYR A 123 11.09 -11.01 -12.39
CA TYR A 123 10.31 -9.80 -12.69
C TYR A 123 10.02 -8.95 -11.45
N LYS A 124 9.88 -9.56 -10.25
CA LYS A 124 9.69 -8.80 -8.99
C LYS A 124 10.97 -8.07 -8.60
N LEU A 125 12.14 -8.71 -8.75
CA LEU A 125 13.44 -8.07 -8.50
C LEU A 125 13.72 -6.93 -9.49
N GLU A 126 13.39 -7.11 -10.75
CA GLU A 126 13.49 -6.08 -11.79
C GLU A 126 12.56 -4.90 -11.48
N PHE A 127 11.34 -5.17 -11.04
CA PHE A 127 10.37 -4.15 -10.66
C PHE A 127 10.84 -3.30 -9.49
N ILE A 128 11.40 -3.92 -8.44
CA ILE A 128 12.02 -3.17 -7.33
C ILE A 128 13.09 -2.21 -7.85
N LYS A 129 13.99 -2.69 -8.72
CA LYS A 129 15.04 -1.84 -9.31
C LYS A 129 14.49 -0.72 -10.19
N GLU A 130 13.39 -0.98 -10.89
CA GLU A 130 12.69 0.04 -11.68
C GLU A 130 12.09 1.14 -10.78
N LEU A 131 11.42 0.77 -9.70
CA LEU A 131 10.87 1.72 -8.73
C LEU A 131 11.98 2.59 -8.10
N LYS A 132 13.14 1.99 -7.75
CA LYS A 132 14.31 2.77 -7.28
C LYS A 132 14.80 3.77 -8.33
N LYS A 133 14.87 3.38 -9.62
CA LYS A 133 15.24 4.29 -10.71
C LYS A 133 14.24 5.42 -10.92
N GLN A 134 12.97 5.20 -10.61
CA GLN A 134 11.92 6.23 -10.63
C GLN A 134 12.02 7.20 -9.44
N GLY A 135 12.90 6.93 -8.47
CA GLY A 135 13.16 7.81 -7.33
C GLY A 135 12.40 7.45 -6.05
N TYR A 136 11.72 6.30 -6.00
CA TYR A 136 11.11 5.81 -4.77
C TYR A 136 12.16 5.21 -3.82
N ASN A 137 11.98 5.44 -2.52
CA ASN A 137 12.74 4.74 -1.48
C ASN A 137 12.08 3.38 -1.22
N ILE A 138 12.84 2.32 -1.39
CA ILE A 138 12.31 0.95 -1.30
C ILE A 138 12.77 0.28 -0.01
N HIS A 139 11.82 -0.27 0.74
CA HIS A 139 12.09 -0.89 2.03
C HIS A 139 11.47 -2.29 2.09
N LEU A 140 12.01 -3.11 2.97
CA LEU A 140 11.48 -4.42 3.32
C LEU A 140 10.99 -4.39 4.75
N LEU A 141 9.76 -4.87 5.02
CA LEU A 141 9.23 -5.07 6.37
C LEU A 141 8.69 -6.50 6.50
N SER A 142 9.44 -7.37 7.15
CA SER A 142 9.15 -8.80 7.18
C SER A 142 9.13 -9.39 8.58
N ASN A 143 8.11 -10.21 8.86
CA ASN A 143 8.16 -11.16 9.94
C ASN A 143 8.99 -12.36 9.47
N THR A 144 10.25 -12.42 9.91
CA THR A 144 11.21 -13.44 9.47
C THR A 144 12.12 -13.84 10.64
N ASN A 145 13.18 -14.58 10.35
CA ASN A 145 14.18 -15.00 11.32
C ASN A 145 15.55 -15.09 10.65
N ASP A 146 16.60 -15.24 11.44
CA ASP A 146 17.97 -15.22 10.93
C ASP A 146 18.24 -16.28 9.87
N ALA A 147 17.76 -17.51 10.07
CA ALA A 147 18.01 -18.60 9.11
C ALA A 147 17.35 -18.33 7.75
N HIS A 148 16.07 -17.95 7.74
CA HIS A 148 15.36 -17.59 6.52
C HIS A 148 15.98 -16.38 5.84
N TRP A 149 16.29 -15.32 6.61
CA TRP A 149 16.85 -14.11 6.04
C TRP A 149 18.23 -14.34 5.42
N GLN A 150 19.13 -15.04 6.12
CA GLN A 150 20.47 -15.36 5.58
C GLN A 150 20.37 -16.19 4.30
N TYR A 151 19.52 -17.21 4.29
CA TYR A 151 19.30 -18.04 3.11
C TYR A 151 18.78 -17.22 1.92
N ILE A 152 17.78 -16.35 2.15
CA ILE A 152 17.18 -15.53 1.09
C ILE A 152 18.18 -14.46 0.62
N ALA A 153 18.88 -13.79 1.53
CA ALA A 153 19.85 -12.75 1.20
C ALA A 153 20.97 -13.29 0.30
N GLU A 154 21.49 -14.46 0.62
CA GLU A 154 22.54 -15.09 -0.20
C GLU A 154 21.99 -15.59 -1.54
N LYS A 155 20.92 -16.37 -1.52
CA LYS A 155 20.42 -17.07 -2.70
C LYS A 155 19.76 -16.16 -3.73
N HIS A 156 19.03 -15.14 -3.31
CA HIS A 156 18.22 -14.30 -4.18
C HIS A 156 18.80 -12.91 -4.43
N PHE A 157 19.58 -12.40 -3.48
CA PHE A 157 20.21 -11.09 -3.59
C PHE A 157 21.74 -11.15 -3.76
N GLY A 158 22.32 -12.36 -3.69
CA GLY A 158 23.78 -12.57 -3.79
C GLY A 158 24.54 -11.82 -2.71
N GLY A 159 23.95 -11.69 -1.50
CA GLY A 159 24.49 -10.93 -0.39
C GLY A 159 24.46 -9.41 -0.54
N LYS A 160 23.88 -8.88 -1.63
CA LYS A 160 23.82 -7.44 -1.97
C LYS A 160 22.40 -6.90 -1.86
N THR A 161 21.82 -6.95 -0.68
CA THR A 161 20.45 -6.51 -0.43
C THR A 161 20.27 -4.99 -0.64
N GLU A 162 21.33 -4.20 -0.50
CA GLU A 162 21.38 -2.75 -0.73
C GLU A 162 21.10 -2.35 -2.20
N ASP A 163 21.34 -3.26 -3.15
CA ASP A 163 20.98 -3.03 -4.54
C ASP A 163 19.45 -2.95 -4.75
N TYR A 164 18.69 -3.54 -3.81
CA TYR A 164 17.24 -3.65 -3.88
C TYR A 164 16.53 -2.77 -2.85
N PHE A 165 17.01 -2.72 -1.61
CA PHE A 165 16.35 -2.04 -0.50
C PHE A 165 17.22 -0.96 0.10
N ASP A 166 16.61 0.18 0.41
CA ASP A 166 17.28 1.29 1.11
C ASP A 166 17.30 1.04 2.63
N THR A 167 16.31 0.30 3.14
CA THR A 167 16.25 -0.10 4.56
C THR A 167 15.58 -1.45 4.70
N LEU A 168 16.09 -2.25 5.61
CA LEU A 168 15.50 -3.52 6.03
C LEU A 168 14.91 -3.36 7.43
N PHE A 169 13.67 -3.80 7.59
CA PHE A 169 12.96 -3.90 8.85
C PHE A 169 12.63 -5.38 9.07
N LEU A 170 13.50 -6.06 9.80
CA LEU A 170 13.40 -7.49 10.04
C LEU A 170 12.93 -7.71 11.48
N SER A 171 11.86 -8.47 11.67
CA SER A 171 11.23 -8.65 12.99
C SER A 171 12.20 -9.14 14.08
N GLN A 172 13.13 -10.06 13.72
CA GLN A 172 14.13 -10.59 14.67
C GLN A 172 15.18 -9.54 15.06
N GLU A 173 15.45 -8.53 14.23
CA GLU A 173 16.37 -7.43 14.56
C GLU A 173 15.67 -6.30 15.34
N MET A 174 14.36 -6.16 15.09
CA MET A 174 13.55 -5.11 15.72
C MET A 174 12.95 -5.54 17.05
N HIS A 175 12.92 -6.84 17.36
CA HIS A 175 12.21 -7.43 18.50
C HIS A 175 10.71 -7.05 18.50
N MET A 176 10.14 -6.91 17.31
CA MET A 176 8.75 -6.51 17.06
C MET A 176 8.21 -7.34 15.90
N SER A 177 6.90 -7.51 15.82
CA SER A 177 6.28 -8.24 14.71
C SER A 177 4.96 -7.62 14.25
N LYS A 178 4.70 -7.67 12.94
CA LYS A 178 3.37 -7.42 12.38
C LYS A 178 2.38 -8.46 12.95
N PRO A 179 1.14 -8.12 13.25
CA PRO A 179 0.44 -6.86 12.96
C PRO A 179 0.44 -5.86 14.12
N ASN A 180 1.36 -5.93 15.09
CA ASN A 180 1.37 -4.98 16.21
C ASN A 180 1.70 -3.57 15.71
N ASP A 181 1.06 -2.54 16.30
CA ASP A 181 1.19 -1.15 15.88
C ASP A 181 2.62 -0.61 16.06
N ASP A 182 3.35 -1.12 17.08
CA ASP A 182 4.70 -0.69 17.44
C ASP A 182 5.71 -0.83 16.29
N ILE A 183 5.65 -1.92 15.52
CA ILE A 183 6.56 -2.13 14.39
C ILE A 183 6.31 -1.10 13.27
N PHE A 184 5.04 -0.77 12.97
CA PHE A 184 4.71 0.23 11.95
C PHE A 184 5.10 1.64 12.40
N ILE A 185 4.91 1.97 13.68
CA ILE A 185 5.34 3.25 14.24
C ILE A 185 6.87 3.37 14.19
N ALA A 186 7.60 2.31 14.58
CA ALA A 186 9.07 2.28 14.50
C ALA A 186 9.59 2.42 13.07
N VAL A 187 8.87 1.89 12.07
CA VAL A 187 9.19 2.10 10.64
C VAL A 187 9.10 3.58 10.28
N LEU A 188 7.99 4.27 10.62
CA LEU A 188 7.84 5.70 10.32
C LEU A 188 8.90 6.55 11.01
N ASP A 189 9.20 6.27 12.27
CA ASP A 189 10.22 6.99 13.05
C ASP A 189 11.60 6.84 12.41
N ARG A 190 11.98 5.61 12.02
CA ARG A 190 13.29 5.34 11.40
C ARG A 190 13.42 5.95 10.00
N LEU A 191 12.31 6.03 9.24
CA LEU A 191 12.29 6.66 7.93
C LEU A 191 12.13 8.19 8.00
N ALA A 192 11.80 8.74 9.16
CA ALA A 192 11.37 10.12 9.35
C ALA A 192 10.26 10.52 8.35
N ALA A 193 9.32 9.59 8.11
CA ALA A 193 8.26 9.70 7.12
C ALA A 193 6.88 9.79 7.78
N LYS A 194 5.91 10.35 7.04
CA LYS A 194 4.51 10.28 7.41
C LYS A 194 3.89 9.01 6.83
N ALA A 195 2.86 8.49 7.48
CA ALA A 195 2.19 7.27 7.04
C ALA A 195 1.58 7.41 5.64
N ASP A 196 1.03 8.58 5.30
CA ASP A 196 0.46 8.91 4.00
C ASP A 196 1.49 9.04 2.86
N GLU A 197 2.78 9.15 3.19
CA GLU A 197 3.91 9.10 2.24
C GLU A 197 4.39 7.67 1.96
N CYS A 198 3.86 6.66 2.67
CA CYS A 198 4.27 5.26 2.60
C CYS A 198 3.19 4.40 1.93
N LEU A 199 3.59 3.53 0.99
CA LEU A 199 2.78 2.44 0.45
C LEU A 199 3.28 1.12 1.06
N PHE A 200 2.44 0.45 1.84
CA PHE A 200 2.72 -0.87 2.41
C PHE A 200 2.04 -1.97 1.60
N ILE A 201 2.82 -2.97 1.18
CA ILE A 201 2.40 -4.09 0.33
C ILE A 201 2.58 -5.38 1.11
N ASP A 202 1.48 -6.06 1.44
CA ASP A 202 1.47 -7.28 2.26
C ASP A 202 0.32 -8.20 1.81
N ASP A 203 0.46 -9.51 1.93
CA ASP A 203 -0.56 -10.50 1.55
C ASP A 203 -1.53 -10.82 2.70
N ALA A 204 -1.14 -10.55 3.95
CA ALA A 204 -1.95 -10.82 5.14
C ALA A 204 -2.91 -9.67 5.46
N GLN A 205 -4.22 -9.94 5.49
CA GLN A 205 -5.25 -8.94 5.75
C GLN A 205 -5.04 -8.21 7.08
N VAL A 206 -4.63 -8.93 8.13
CA VAL A 206 -4.43 -8.35 9.47
C VAL A 206 -3.30 -7.32 9.50
N ASN A 207 -2.23 -7.53 8.71
CA ASN A 207 -1.12 -6.59 8.59
C ASN A 207 -1.55 -5.33 7.83
N VAL A 208 -2.30 -5.52 6.73
CA VAL A 208 -2.86 -4.43 5.93
C VAL A 208 -3.82 -3.57 6.75
N ASP A 209 -4.70 -4.20 7.54
CA ASP A 209 -5.65 -3.50 8.40
C ASP A 209 -4.95 -2.68 9.49
N ALA A 210 -3.90 -3.23 10.12
CA ALA A 210 -3.10 -2.53 11.13
C ALA A 210 -2.38 -1.31 10.52
N ALA A 211 -1.70 -1.48 9.40
CA ALA A 211 -1.03 -0.37 8.71
C ALA A 211 -2.03 0.73 8.29
N LYS A 212 -3.19 0.32 7.74
CA LYS A 212 -4.26 1.24 7.34
C LYS A 212 -4.80 2.06 8.50
N ALA A 213 -4.98 1.44 9.67
CA ALA A 213 -5.45 2.14 10.87
C ALA A 213 -4.48 3.24 11.33
N LEU A 214 -3.20 3.13 11.00
CA LEU A 214 -2.15 4.12 11.25
C LEU A 214 -1.98 5.14 10.12
N GLY A 215 -2.78 5.05 9.05
CA GLY A 215 -2.79 6.02 7.95
C GLY A 215 -1.87 5.70 6.77
N TYR A 216 -1.29 4.51 6.69
CA TYR A 216 -0.53 4.08 5.52
C TYR A 216 -1.45 3.93 4.29
N ASN A 217 -0.91 4.25 3.11
CA ASN A 217 -1.46 3.69 1.88
C ASN A 217 -1.16 2.20 1.86
N ILE A 218 -2.13 1.40 1.42
CA ILE A 218 -1.99 -0.06 1.49
C ILE A 218 -2.30 -0.71 0.14
N TYR A 219 -1.62 -1.81 -0.13
CA TYR A 219 -2.01 -2.74 -1.18
C TYR A 219 -1.95 -4.17 -0.64
N LYS A 220 -3.09 -4.85 -0.66
CA LYS A 220 -3.16 -6.27 -0.32
C LYS A 220 -2.76 -7.09 -1.54
N ALA A 221 -1.55 -7.64 -1.52
CA ALA A 221 -1.02 -8.43 -2.62
C ALA A 221 -1.68 -9.83 -2.65
N PRO A 222 -2.27 -10.26 -3.77
CA PRO A 222 -2.66 -11.65 -3.93
C PRO A 222 -1.41 -12.54 -4.05
N VAL A 223 -1.42 -13.68 -3.35
CA VAL A 223 -0.31 -14.64 -3.39
C VAL A 223 -0.11 -15.18 -4.81
N LYS A 224 1.14 -15.32 -5.25
CA LYS A 224 1.51 -15.82 -6.60
C LYS A 224 0.91 -14.99 -7.75
N TYR A 225 0.78 -13.69 -7.55
CA TYR A 225 0.21 -12.78 -8.53
C TYR A 225 1.23 -11.72 -8.97
N ASP A 226 1.09 -11.26 -10.22
CA ASP A 226 1.86 -10.14 -10.76
C ASP A 226 1.08 -8.84 -10.54
N TYR A 227 1.43 -8.14 -9.49
CA TYR A 227 0.75 -6.91 -9.02
C TYR A 227 1.38 -5.61 -9.55
N ARG A 228 2.30 -5.70 -10.52
CA ARG A 228 3.04 -4.53 -11.01
C ARG A 228 2.14 -3.45 -11.61
N ASN A 229 1.08 -3.86 -12.32
CA ASN A 229 0.14 -2.91 -12.92
C ASN A 229 -0.61 -2.13 -11.86
N GLU A 230 -1.13 -2.82 -10.84
CA GLU A 230 -1.89 -2.21 -9.74
C GLU A 230 -1.02 -1.25 -8.93
N ILE A 231 0.22 -1.63 -8.64
CA ILE A 231 1.17 -0.73 -7.96
C ILE A 231 1.47 0.50 -8.82
N ASN A 232 1.69 0.34 -10.13
CA ASN A 232 1.91 1.46 -11.03
C ASN A 232 0.69 2.40 -11.11
N GLU A 233 -0.54 1.87 -11.08
CA GLU A 233 -1.77 2.68 -11.02
C GLU A 233 -1.87 3.47 -9.70
N ILE A 234 -1.48 2.89 -8.56
CA ILE A 234 -1.42 3.58 -7.26
C ILE A 234 -0.37 4.68 -7.27
N LEU A 235 0.81 4.42 -7.83
CA LEU A 235 1.93 5.37 -7.84
C LEU A 235 1.73 6.51 -8.86
N ASN A 236 1.01 6.25 -9.94
CA ASN A 236 0.75 7.19 -11.03
C ASN A 236 -0.75 7.29 -11.30
N PRO A 237 -1.53 7.80 -10.36
CA PRO A 237 -2.97 7.88 -10.51
C PRO A 237 -3.34 8.81 -11.67
N MET A 238 -4.35 8.41 -12.43
CA MET A 238 -4.91 9.22 -13.52
C MET A 238 -5.48 10.52 -12.96
N THR A 239 -5.05 11.66 -13.48
CA THR A 239 -5.50 12.99 -13.04
C THR A 239 -5.90 13.88 -14.19
N TYR A 240 -6.81 14.84 -13.93
CA TYR A 240 -7.15 15.92 -14.85
C TYR A 240 -7.48 17.20 -14.10
N THR A 241 -7.15 18.35 -14.70
CA THR A 241 -7.44 19.68 -14.14
C THR A 241 -8.30 20.48 -15.09
N SER A 242 -9.48 20.90 -14.60
CA SER A 242 -10.36 21.86 -15.26
C SER A 242 -10.20 23.24 -14.64
N THR A 243 -10.34 24.28 -15.45
CA THR A 243 -10.09 25.67 -15.01
C THR A 243 -11.19 26.59 -15.50
N ILE A 244 -11.61 27.53 -14.66
CA ILE A 244 -12.48 28.67 -15.02
C ILE A 244 -11.91 29.97 -14.46
N ILE A 245 -12.37 31.09 -15.05
CA ILE A 245 -12.36 32.40 -14.38
C ILE A 245 -13.76 32.61 -13.80
N VAL A 246 -13.85 33.06 -12.56
CA VAL A 246 -15.14 33.35 -11.92
C VAL A 246 -15.80 34.53 -12.61
N GLU A 247 -16.91 34.28 -13.29
CA GLU A 247 -17.76 35.27 -14.01
C GLU A 247 -19.09 35.42 -13.24
N ASP A 248 -19.89 36.42 -13.62
CA ASP A 248 -21.21 36.69 -12.99
C ASP A 248 -22.11 35.45 -12.93
N ARG A 249 -22.13 34.64 -13.98
CA ARG A 249 -22.90 33.37 -14.02
C ARG A 249 -22.46 32.31 -13.03
N HIS A 250 -21.29 32.46 -12.39
CA HIS A 250 -20.75 31.54 -11.41
C HIS A 250 -20.98 31.98 -9.96
N LEU A 251 -21.58 33.20 -9.76
CA LEU A 251 -21.77 33.77 -8.42
C LEU A 251 -22.97 33.15 -7.71
N ALA A 252 -22.88 33.04 -6.40
CA ALA A 252 -23.93 32.48 -5.55
C ALA A 252 -25.25 33.27 -5.68
N CYS A 253 -25.18 34.62 -5.73
CA CYS A 253 -26.35 35.48 -5.94
C CYS A 253 -26.99 35.31 -7.32
N THR A 254 -26.25 34.94 -8.36
CA THR A 254 -26.76 34.69 -9.71
C THR A 254 -27.34 33.29 -9.85
N VAL A 255 -26.65 32.28 -9.27
CA VAL A 255 -27.09 30.88 -9.31
C VAL A 255 -28.27 30.62 -8.36
N GLY A 256 -28.48 31.50 -7.36
CA GLY A 256 -29.54 31.33 -6.37
C GLY A 256 -29.16 30.40 -5.21
N SER A 257 -27.88 30.16 -5.00
CA SER A 257 -27.36 29.33 -3.89
C SER A 257 -26.92 30.16 -2.68
N GLY A 258 -27.05 31.48 -2.73
CA GLY A 258 -26.70 32.43 -1.68
C GLY A 258 -26.95 33.85 -2.17
N ASP A 259 -26.70 34.85 -1.33
CA ASP A 259 -26.95 36.26 -1.60
C ASP A 259 -25.66 37.08 -1.85
N LEU A 260 -24.48 36.45 -1.69
CA LEU A 260 -23.18 37.14 -1.83
C LEU A 260 -22.57 36.94 -3.25
N PRO A 261 -21.81 37.95 -3.75
CA PRO A 261 -21.14 37.88 -5.06
C PRO A 261 -19.81 37.12 -4.99
N VAL A 262 -19.87 35.84 -4.59
CA VAL A 262 -18.72 34.91 -4.51
C VAL A 262 -19.02 33.66 -5.33
N LEU A 263 -17.99 32.87 -5.65
CA LEU A 263 -18.15 31.59 -6.35
C LEU A 263 -19.18 30.71 -5.64
N ALA A 264 -20.20 30.29 -6.36
CA ALA A 264 -21.22 29.39 -5.85
C ALA A 264 -20.69 27.98 -5.61
N THR A 265 -21.04 27.35 -4.49
CA THR A 265 -20.68 25.93 -4.22
C THR A 265 -21.12 24.99 -5.34
N PRO A 266 -22.35 25.08 -5.92
CA PRO A 266 -22.74 24.28 -7.08
C PRO A 266 -21.82 24.45 -8.29
N MET A 267 -21.25 25.63 -8.51
CA MET A 267 -20.35 25.89 -9.64
C MET A 267 -18.96 25.31 -9.40
N MET A 268 -18.46 25.35 -8.14
CA MET A 268 -17.24 24.64 -7.75
C MET A 268 -17.42 23.12 -7.96
N VAL A 269 -18.52 22.56 -7.50
CA VAL A 269 -18.85 21.14 -7.69
C VAL A 269 -18.91 20.79 -9.18
N ALA A 270 -19.59 21.58 -9.99
CA ALA A 270 -19.69 21.35 -11.45
C ALA A 270 -18.30 21.32 -12.11
N LEU A 271 -17.36 22.17 -11.66
CA LEU A 271 -15.99 22.18 -12.16
C LEU A 271 -15.22 20.91 -11.73
N MET A 272 -15.41 20.44 -10.50
CA MET A 272 -14.85 19.18 -10.00
C MET A 272 -15.40 17.97 -10.78
N GLU A 273 -16.72 17.93 -11.03
CA GLU A 273 -17.34 16.88 -11.87
C GLU A 273 -16.84 16.90 -13.32
N ASN A 274 -16.61 18.10 -13.89
CA ASN A 274 -16.03 18.25 -15.21
C ASN A 274 -14.60 17.70 -15.24
N ALA A 275 -13.76 18.01 -14.26
CA ALA A 275 -12.43 17.45 -14.16
C ALA A 275 -12.46 15.91 -14.06
N ALA A 276 -13.35 15.33 -13.25
CA ALA A 276 -13.49 13.89 -13.10
C ALA A 276 -14.00 13.19 -14.39
N MET A 277 -14.90 13.83 -15.11
CA MET A 277 -15.38 13.35 -16.42
C MET A 277 -14.23 13.30 -17.43
N LEU A 278 -13.47 14.38 -17.55
CA LEU A 278 -12.36 14.50 -18.50
C LEU A 278 -11.17 13.62 -18.13
N CYS A 279 -10.97 13.35 -16.84
CA CYS A 279 -9.92 12.48 -16.33
C CYS A 279 -9.91 11.09 -16.98
N VAL A 280 -11.08 10.52 -17.24
CA VAL A 280 -11.21 9.16 -17.79
C VAL A 280 -11.69 9.13 -19.24
N GLN A 281 -11.87 10.28 -19.87
CA GLN A 281 -12.50 10.36 -21.20
C GLN A 281 -11.73 9.58 -22.27
N ALA A 282 -10.40 9.57 -22.20
CA ALA A 282 -9.56 8.88 -23.18
C ALA A 282 -9.63 7.34 -23.06
N ASP A 283 -10.04 6.82 -21.91
CA ASP A 283 -10.11 5.38 -21.62
C ASP A 283 -11.50 4.78 -21.85
N LEU A 284 -12.46 5.60 -22.26
CA LEU A 284 -13.80 5.13 -22.53
C LEU A 284 -13.90 4.57 -23.95
N ALA A 285 -14.63 3.46 -24.10
CA ALA A 285 -14.93 2.90 -25.41
C ALA A 285 -15.87 3.82 -26.22
N GLU A 286 -15.90 3.64 -27.53
CA GLU A 286 -16.83 4.35 -28.39
C GLU A 286 -18.29 4.13 -27.94
N GLY A 287 -19.05 5.21 -27.84
CA GLY A 287 -20.43 5.19 -27.36
C GLY A 287 -20.57 5.20 -25.82
N GLU A 288 -19.48 5.14 -25.06
CA GLU A 288 -19.53 5.28 -23.62
C GLU A 288 -19.39 6.73 -23.13
N SER A 289 -19.83 6.95 -21.91
CA SER A 289 -19.67 8.19 -21.13
C SER A 289 -19.72 7.87 -19.66
N THR A 290 -19.56 8.89 -18.80
CA THR A 290 -19.75 8.72 -17.36
C THR A 290 -20.83 9.67 -16.84
N VAL A 291 -21.57 9.22 -15.81
CA VAL A 291 -22.55 10.03 -15.08
C VAL A 291 -22.17 10.07 -13.60
N GLY A 292 -22.31 11.25 -12.99
CA GLY A 292 -22.14 11.42 -11.53
C GLY A 292 -23.26 10.73 -10.76
N SER A 293 -22.96 10.17 -9.61
CA SER A 293 -23.92 9.51 -8.72
C SER A 293 -23.83 9.96 -7.26
N MET A 294 -22.66 10.44 -6.85
CA MET A 294 -22.44 10.93 -5.49
C MET A 294 -21.36 12.01 -5.52
N VAL A 295 -21.57 13.08 -4.77
CA VAL A 295 -20.60 14.14 -4.49
C VAL A 295 -20.64 14.41 -2.99
N ASN A 296 -19.50 14.29 -2.33
CA ASN A 296 -19.31 14.60 -0.92
C ASN A 296 -18.09 15.51 -0.79
N VAL A 297 -18.34 16.82 -0.85
CA VAL A 297 -17.27 17.83 -0.86
C VAL A 297 -17.53 18.94 0.16
N SER A 298 -16.46 19.51 0.68
CA SER A 298 -16.47 20.73 1.47
C SER A 298 -16.09 21.95 0.60
N HIS A 299 -16.73 23.11 0.82
CA HIS A 299 -16.33 24.40 0.28
C HIS A 299 -15.87 25.26 1.46
N ILE A 300 -14.56 25.40 1.64
CA ILE A 300 -13.94 25.90 2.87
C ILE A 300 -13.52 27.36 2.80
N LYS A 301 -13.47 27.95 1.58
CA LYS A 301 -13.03 29.35 1.38
C LYS A 301 -13.77 29.97 0.21
N PRO A 302 -14.29 31.23 0.35
CA PRO A 302 -14.93 31.94 -0.75
C PRO A 302 -13.90 32.44 -1.78
N THR A 303 -14.30 32.46 -3.07
CA THR A 303 -13.49 33.03 -4.17
C THR A 303 -14.27 34.15 -4.86
N ALA A 304 -13.63 35.30 -5.07
CA ALA A 304 -14.25 36.49 -5.65
C ALA A 304 -14.37 36.42 -7.18
N LEU A 305 -15.25 37.28 -7.73
CA LEU A 305 -15.38 37.55 -9.17
C LEU A 305 -14.01 37.89 -9.79
N GLY A 306 -13.75 37.38 -10.99
CA GLY A 306 -12.53 37.61 -11.76
C GLY A 306 -11.34 36.74 -11.37
N LYS A 307 -11.42 35.99 -10.27
CA LYS A 307 -10.36 35.07 -9.85
C LYS A 307 -10.36 33.79 -10.67
N LYS A 308 -9.17 33.22 -10.85
CA LYS A 308 -8.99 31.90 -11.48
C LYS A 308 -9.24 30.80 -10.46
N VAL A 309 -10.01 29.79 -10.88
CA VAL A 309 -10.24 28.56 -10.09
C VAL A 309 -9.87 27.35 -10.93
N CYS A 310 -9.10 26.44 -10.34
CA CYS A 310 -8.72 25.16 -10.92
C CYS A 310 -9.34 24.05 -10.06
N ALA A 311 -10.01 23.07 -10.67
CA ALA A 311 -10.41 21.83 -10.01
C ALA A 311 -9.63 20.67 -10.59
N LYS A 312 -9.00 19.88 -9.71
CA LYS A 312 -8.27 18.66 -10.07
C LYS A 312 -9.06 17.43 -9.60
N ALA A 313 -9.20 16.46 -10.47
CA ALA A 313 -9.71 15.14 -10.16
C ALA A 313 -8.58 14.11 -10.25
N THR A 314 -8.52 13.21 -9.28
CA THR A 314 -7.60 12.08 -9.22
C THR A 314 -8.41 10.80 -9.11
N LEU A 315 -8.26 9.88 -10.06
CA LEU A 315 -8.94 8.58 -10.01
C LEU A 315 -8.31 7.73 -8.90
N LEU A 316 -9.10 7.38 -7.89
CA LEU A 316 -8.67 6.56 -6.76
C LEU A 316 -8.91 5.07 -7.01
N SER A 317 -10.05 4.72 -7.63
CA SER A 317 -10.38 3.33 -7.94
C SER A 317 -11.33 3.18 -9.11
N ARG A 318 -11.20 2.02 -9.80
CA ARG A 318 -12.12 1.57 -10.84
C ARG A 318 -12.59 0.15 -10.53
N GLU A 319 -13.85 0.00 -10.14
CA GLU A 319 -14.50 -1.28 -9.84
C GLU A 319 -15.57 -1.57 -10.90
N GLY A 320 -15.16 -2.25 -11.96
CA GLY A 320 -15.99 -2.46 -13.13
C GLY A 320 -16.41 -1.13 -13.77
N ARG A 321 -17.69 -0.74 -13.62
CA ARG A 321 -18.20 0.54 -14.14
C ARG A 321 -18.19 1.68 -13.12
N LYS A 322 -17.94 1.40 -11.85
CA LYS A 322 -17.88 2.41 -10.79
C LYS A 322 -16.49 3.04 -10.76
N LEU A 323 -16.44 4.36 -10.73
CA LEU A 323 -15.24 5.16 -10.65
C LEU A 323 -15.33 6.04 -9.41
N THR A 324 -14.30 6.01 -8.55
CA THR A 324 -14.20 6.86 -7.37
C THR A 324 -13.05 7.83 -7.54
N PHE A 325 -13.31 9.11 -7.29
CA PHE A 325 -12.33 10.18 -7.45
C PHE A 325 -12.14 10.92 -6.13
N HIS A 326 -10.91 11.33 -5.85
CA HIS A 326 -10.65 12.50 -5.03
C HIS A 326 -10.75 13.74 -5.93
N VAL A 327 -11.43 14.78 -5.44
CA VAL A 327 -11.58 16.06 -6.14
C VAL A 327 -11.19 17.20 -5.23
N GLU A 328 -10.44 18.16 -5.76
CA GLU A 328 -9.99 19.35 -5.05
C GLU A 328 -10.14 20.58 -5.96
N ALA A 329 -10.45 21.73 -5.37
CA ALA A 329 -10.49 23.01 -6.07
C ALA A 329 -9.60 24.02 -5.38
N HIS A 330 -8.88 24.79 -6.16
CA HIS A 330 -7.93 25.82 -5.72
C HIS A 330 -8.18 27.14 -6.44
N ASP A 331 -8.01 28.23 -5.74
CA ASP A 331 -7.80 29.55 -6.32
C ASP A 331 -6.33 29.98 -6.23
N GLU A 332 -6.02 31.25 -6.51
CA GLU A 332 -4.66 31.80 -6.46
C GLU A 332 -4.07 31.82 -5.06
N GLU A 333 -4.89 31.69 -4.02
CA GLU A 333 -4.48 31.74 -2.60
C GLU A 333 -4.45 30.35 -1.93
N GLY A 334 -4.86 29.29 -2.64
CA GLY A 334 -4.79 27.91 -2.17
C GLY A 334 -6.09 27.13 -2.29
N LEU A 335 -6.23 26.08 -1.48
CA LEU A 335 -7.38 25.19 -1.46
C LEU A 335 -8.66 25.93 -1.07
N ILE A 336 -9.71 25.78 -1.87
CA ILE A 336 -11.05 26.35 -1.62
C ILE A 336 -12.10 25.27 -1.34
N GLY A 337 -11.84 24.01 -1.71
CA GLY A 337 -12.73 22.89 -1.42
C GLY A 337 -12.15 21.56 -1.89
N GLU A 338 -12.57 20.46 -1.23
CA GLU A 338 -12.11 19.10 -1.54
C GLU A 338 -13.14 18.06 -1.13
N GLY A 339 -12.97 16.82 -1.60
CA GLY A 339 -13.80 15.69 -1.19
C GLY A 339 -13.77 14.52 -2.17
N GLU A 340 -14.83 13.71 -2.13
CA GLU A 340 -15.00 12.53 -2.97
C GLU A 340 -16.12 12.70 -3.99
N HIS A 341 -15.91 12.11 -5.17
CA HIS A 341 -16.90 12.04 -6.24
C HIS A 341 -16.95 10.64 -6.84
N THR A 342 -18.16 10.09 -6.96
CA THR A 342 -18.39 8.79 -7.63
C THR A 342 -19.08 9.01 -8.97
N ARG A 343 -18.57 8.33 -10.01
CA ARG A 343 -19.17 8.29 -11.35
C ARG A 343 -19.36 6.85 -11.80
N TYR A 344 -20.27 6.64 -12.78
CA TYR A 344 -20.47 5.33 -13.40
C TYR A 344 -20.32 5.44 -14.92
N ILE A 345 -19.58 4.49 -15.50
CA ILE A 345 -19.50 4.32 -16.96
C ILE A 345 -20.86 3.83 -17.46
N ILE A 346 -21.40 4.50 -18.49
CA ILE A 346 -22.67 4.18 -19.13
C ILE A 346 -22.49 4.15 -20.65
N ASN A 347 -23.32 3.34 -21.33
CA ASN A 347 -23.50 3.49 -22.77
C ASN A 347 -24.53 4.60 -23.02
N LYS A 348 -24.16 5.63 -23.80
CA LYS A 348 -24.95 6.85 -24.04
C LYS A 348 -26.34 6.55 -24.60
N GLU A 349 -26.40 5.73 -25.64
CA GLU A 349 -27.65 5.40 -26.32
C GLU A 349 -28.61 4.65 -25.41
N LYS A 350 -28.10 3.60 -24.77
CA LYS A 350 -28.88 2.80 -23.82
C LYS A 350 -29.31 3.59 -22.58
N PHE A 351 -28.51 4.57 -22.14
CA PHE A 351 -28.86 5.42 -21.01
C PHE A 351 -29.98 6.39 -21.38
N LEU A 352 -29.83 7.10 -22.52
CA LEU A 352 -30.82 8.09 -22.99
C LEU A 352 -32.16 7.44 -23.40
N SER A 353 -32.14 6.20 -23.89
CA SER A 353 -33.37 5.46 -24.24
C SER A 353 -34.28 5.12 -23.06
N LYS A 354 -33.84 5.36 -21.83
CA LYS A 354 -34.62 5.13 -20.60
C LYS A 354 -35.21 6.40 -20.01
N LEU A 355 -34.88 7.56 -20.57
CA LEU A 355 -35.42 8.87 -20.19
C LEU A 355 -36.66 9.19 -21.00
#